data_3136f2b6b6855025da6197c6af99f91d
#
_entry.id   3136f2b6b6855025da6197c6af99f91d
#
_cell.length_a   1.000
_cell.length_b   1.000
_cell.length_c   1.000
_cell.angle_alpha   90.00
_cell.angle_beta   90.00
_cell.angle_gamma   90.00
#
_symmetry.space_group_name_H-M   'P 1'
#
loop_
_entity.id
_entity.type
_entity.pdbx_description
1 polymer ?
#
loop_
_entity_poly.entity_id
_entity_poly.type
_entity_poly.pdbx_seq_one_letter_code
_entity_poly.pdbx_strand_id
1 'polypeptide(L)'
;MCGRYVVFTEEENEELIEILKGIDQRYKNEARQVKTGEIFPTDTAPVITGSAGNSRDLHLFKWGFPNYMKSSAVIINARCETLHEKPTFRKLLAAGRCLIPASGFYEWKASDSPTGKKDKYLIRASASNLIYFAGLYGSFSDKNGIPSIRFVIITTCANHQMSRIHNRMPVILDKSGAMAWISPSCTPEDSLLRPYGSGLTIDRVG
;
A
#
# COMPACT_ATOMS: atom_id res chain seq x y z
N MET A 1 -8.28 4.07 8.74
CA MET A 1 -7.81 3.12 7.70
C MET A 1 -7.00 3.90 6.69
N CYS A 2 -5.83 3.39 6.29
CA CYS A 2 -4.94 4.07 5.35
C CYS A 2 -5.68 4.39 4.04
N GLY A 3 -6.10 5.63 3.89
CA GLY A 3 -6.82 6.14 2.72
C GLY A 3 -5.99 7.12 1.90
N ARG A 4 -4.73 7.34 2.28
CA ARG A 4 -3.79 8.20 1.56
C ARG A 4 -2.36 7.88 1.98
N TYR A 5 -1.44 7.78 1.03
CA TYR A 5 -0.03 7.63 1.31
C TYR A 5 0.80 8.56 0.43
N VAL A 6 2.10 8.60 0.63
CA VAL A 6 2.96 9.53 -0.07
C VAL A 6 4.19 8.83 -0.62
N VAL A 7 4.60 9.27 -1.81
CA VAL A 7 5.84 8.89 -2.49
C VAL A 7 6.65 10.17 -2.70
N PHE A 8 7.58 10.46 -1.79
CA PHE A 8 8.49 11.59 -1.95
C PHE A 8 9.68 11.19 -2.82
N THR A 9 10.11 12.09 -3.68
CA THR A 9 11.27 11.93 -4.59
C THR A 9 12.50 12.66 -4.05
N GLU A 10 12.64 12.73 -2.72
CA GLU A 10 13.82 13.35 -2.10
C GLU A 10 15.08 12.55 -2.47
N GLU A 11 16.19 13.26 -2.72
CA GLU A 11 17.46 12.70 -3.22
C GLU A 11 18.08 11.63 -2.29
N GLU A 12 17.65 11.58 -1.03
CA GLU A 12 18.15 10.64 -0.01
C GLU A 12 17.58 9.21 -0.13
N ASN A 13 16.67 8.95 -1.09
CA ASN A 13 16.03 7.65 -1.23
C ASN A 13 16.38 6.98 -2.57
N GLU A 14 17.64 6.55 -2.70
CA GLU A 14 18.17 5.93 -3.91
C GLU A 14 17.31 4.73 -4.38
N GLU A 15 16.91 3.84 -3.47
CA GLU A 15 16.10 2.66 -3.83
C GLU A 15 14.73 3.06 -4.40
N LEU A 16 14.07 4.07 -3.85
CA LEU A 16 12.81 4.58 -4.39
C LEU A 16 13.01 5.21 -5.77
N ILE A 17 14.09 5.98 -5.94
CA ILE A 17 14.44 6.59 -7.23
C ILE A 17 14.69 5.52 -8.29
N GLU A 18 15.41 4.44 -7.96
CA GLU A 18 15.62 3.30 -8.86
C GLU A 18 14.30 2.62 -9.25
N ILE A 19 13.39 2.40 -8.31
CA ILE A 19 12.06 1.87 -8.57
C ILE A 19 11.30 2.75 -9.55
N LEU A 20 11.27 4.06 -9.32
CA LEU A 20 10.57 5.02 -10.18
C LEU A 20 11.18 5.07 -11.58
N LYS A 21 12.53 5.12 -11.70
CA LYS A 21 13.23 5.06 -12.99
C LYS A 21 12.93 3.77 -13.75
N GLY A 22 12.94 2.62 -13.06
CA GLY A 22 12.61 1.34 -13.68
C GLY A 22 11.18 1.28 -14.22
N ILE A 23 10.22 1.89 -13.51
CA ILE A 23 8.84 2.01 -13.96
C ILE A 23 8.75 2.93 -15.17
N ASP A 24 9.35 4.13 -15.12
CA ASP A 24 9.35 5.08 -16.24
C ASP A 24 9.94 4.44 -17.51
N GLN A 25 11.02 3.69 -17.36
CA GLN A 25 11.64 2.97 -18.47
C GLN A 25 10.71 1.90 -19.06
N ARG A 26 10.00 1.15 -18.22
CA ARG A 26 9.04 0.11 -18.63
C ARG A 26 7.84 0.68 -19.37
N TYR A 27 7.31 1.81 -18.90
CA TYR A 27 6.09 2.44 -19.43
C TYR A 27 6.35 3.63 -20.37
N LYS A 28 7.59 3.84 -20.78
CA LYS A 28 8.03 4.98 -21.62
C LYS A 28 7.16 5.18 -22.87
N ASN A 29 6.71 4.09 -23.49
CA ASN A 29 5.92 4.13 -24.74
C ASN A 29 4.40 4.26 -24.48
N GLU A 30 3.94 4.18 -23.24
CA GLU A 30 2.52 4.19 -22.90
C GLU A 30 2.02 5.57 -22.44
N ALA A 31 2.86 6.61 -22.49
CA ALA A 31 2.58 7.95 -21.98
C ALA A 31 2.06 7.98 -20.50
N ARG A 32 2.37 6.94 -19.74
CA ARG A 32 1.99 6.84 -18.34
C ARG A 32 3.09 7.47 -17.48
N GLN A 33 2.74 8.54 -16.79
CA GLN A 33 3.63 9.16 -15.81
C GLN A 33 3.46 8.51 -14.44
N VAL A 34 4.57 8.24 -13.78
CA VAL A 34 4.57 7.81 -12.38
C VAL A 34 4.09 8.96 -11.51
N LYS A 35 3.00 8.75 -10.79
CA LYS A 35 2.52 9.74 -9.83
C LYS A 35 3.39 9.70 -8.57
N THR A 36 3.88 10.87 -8.19
CA THR A 36 4.60 11.13 -6.93
C THR A 36 3.80 12.10 -6.05
N GLY A 37 4.28 12.37 -4.83
CA GLY A 37 3.53 13.13 -3.85
C GLY A 37 2.41 12.33 -3.21
N GLU A 38 1.29 12.95 -2.90
CA GLU A 38 0.14 12.28 -2.28
C GLU A 38 -0.57 11.38 -3.28
N ILE A 39 -0.74 10.10 -2.91
CA ILE A 39 -1.46 9.09 -3.67
C ILE A 39 -2.84 8.88 -3.05
N PHE A 40 -3.87 9.00 -3.88
CA PHE A 40 -5.27 8.88 -3.49
C PHE A 40 -5.88 7.56 -3.99
N PRO A 41 -6.96 7.07 -3.38
CA PRO A 41 -7.76 6.00 -3.95
C PRO A 41 -8.12 6.28 -5.41
N THR A 42 -8.03 5.26 -6.25
CA THR A 42 -8.21 5.27 -7.71
C THR A 42 -7.04 5.83 -8.52
N ASP A 43 -6.03 6.40 -7.90
CA ASP A 43 -4.79 6.72 -8.61
C ASP A 43 -4.09 5.46 -9.11
N THR A 44 -3.30 5.61 -10.16
CA THR A 44 -2.34 4.61 -10.63
C THR A 44 -1.00 4.89 -9.95
N ALA A 45 -0.41 3.88 -9.35
CA ALA A 45 0.75 4.03 -8.49
C ALA A 45 1.75 2.88 -8.65
N PRO A 46 3.02 3.06 -8.25
CA PRO A 46 4.05 2.04 -8.25
C PRO A 46 3.67 0.82 -7.43
N VAL A 47 3.88 -0.37 -8.01
CA VAL A 47 3.68 -1.66 -7.35
C VAL A 47 4.81 -2.60 -7.75
N ILE A 48 5.29 -3.39 -6.80
CA ILE A 48 6.33 -4.39 -7.01
C ILE A 48 5.71 -5.77 -6.82
N THR A 49 5.94 -6.67 -7.75
CA THR A 49 5.56 -8.08 -7.64
C THR A 49 6.79 -8.97 -7.66
N GLY A 50 6.66 -10.17 -7.10
CA GLY A 50 7.70 -11.19 -7.25
C GLY A 50 7.64 -11.84 -8.62
N SER A 51 8.80 -12.24 -9.12
CA SER A 51 8.95 -13.01 -10.35
C SER A 51 9.86 -14.21 -10.12
N ALA A 52 10.02 -15.08 -11.12
CA ALA A 52 10.85 -16.27 -11.03
C ALA A 52 12.30 -15.90 -10.67
N GLY A 53 12.96 -16.74 -9.87
CA GLY A 53 14.35 -16.52 -9.47
C GLY A 53 14.55 -15.42 -8.41
N ASN A 54 13.54 -15.14 -7.57
CA ASN A 54 13.58 -14.07 -6.56
C ASN A 54 13.81 -12.66 -7.13
N SER A 55 13.50 -12.45 -8.41
CA SER A 55 13.53 -11.13 -9.03
C SER A 55 12.27 -10.33 -8.73
N ARG A 56 12.31 -9.04 -9.00
CA ARG A 56 11.21 -8.08 -8.79
C ARG A 56 10.76 -7.53 -10.12
N ASP A 57 9.44 -7.50 -10.35
CA ASP A 57 8.82 -6.81 -11.47
C ASP A 57 8.16 -5.52 -11.01
N LEU A 58 8.40 -4.45 -11.75
CA LEU A 58 7.89 -3.10 -11.45
C LEU A 58 6.68 -2.80 -12.32
N HIS A 59 5.60 -2.32 -11.70
CA HIS A 59 4.32 -2.10 -12.36
C HIS A 59 3.67 -0.78 -11.96
N LEU A 60 2.70 -0.35 -12.77
CA LEU A 60 1.73 0.70 -12.45
C LEU A 60 0.34 0.08 -12.36
N PHE A 61 -0.22 -0.01 -11.14
CA PHE A 61 -1.55 -0.55 -10.90
C PHE A 61 -2.47 0.50 -10.29
N LYS A 62 -3.77 0.37 -10.53
CA LYS A 62 -4.78 1.26 -9.97
C LYS A 62 -5.11 0.88 -8.53
N TRP A 63 -5.11 1.86 -7.61
CA TRP A 63 -5.44 1.61 -6.22
C TRP A 63 -6.95 1.48 -6.00
N GLY A 64 -7.38 0.34 -5.49
CA GLY A 64 -8.76 0.04 -5.12
C GLY A 64 -9.45 -0.94 -6.05
N PHE A 65 -9.98 -2.03 -5.46
CA PHE A 65 -10.83 -2.99 -6.16
C PHE A 65 -12.23 -2.42 -6.35
N PRO A 66 -12.95 -2.79 -7.41
CA PRO A 66 -14.34 -2.38 -7.56
C PRO A 66 -15.18 -2.97 -6.43
N ASN A 67 -16.10 -2.17 -5.91
CA ASN A 67 -17.11 -2.64 -4.97
C ASN A 67 -18.42 -2.84 -5.74
N TYR A 68 -18.66 -4.07 -6.19
CA TYR A 68 -19.87 -4.38 -6.98
C TYR A 68 -21.18 -4.24 -6.20
N MET A 69 -21.12 -4.16 -4.86
CA MET A 69 -22.30 -3.93 -4.02
C MET A 69 -22.62 -2.43 -3.87
N LYS A 70 -21.62 -1.56 -4.08
CA LYS A 70 -21.74 -0.10 -3.97
C LYS A 70 -20.99 0.53 -5.15
N SER A 71 -21.69 0.83 -6.23
CA SER A 71 -21.11 1.26 -7.51
C SER A 71 -20.24 2.53 -7.45
N SER A 72 -20.40 3.36 -6.43
CA SER A 72 -19.63 4.60 -6.23
C SER A 72 -18.41 4.44 -5.31
N ALA A 73 -18.20 3.26 -4.72
CA ALA A 73 -17.13 3.02 -3.76
C ALA A 73 -16.11 2.01 -4.28
N VAL A 74 -14.86 2.18 -3.85
CA VAL A 74 -13.79 1.21 -4.09
C VAL A 74 -13.33 0.61 -2.76
N ILE A 75 -12.87 -0.64 -2.80
CA ILE A 75 -12.25 -1.32 -1.67
C ILE A 75 -10.76 -1.04 -1.75
N ILE A 76 -10.26 -0.16 -0.89
CA ILE A 76 -8.86 0.29 -0.90
C ILE A 76 -7.97 -0.49 0.07
N ASN A 77 -8.57 -1.17 1.05
CA ASN A 77 -7.85 -1.93 2.06
C ASN A 77 -8.44 -3.32 2.25
N ALA A 78 -7.59 -4.28 2.59
CA ALA A 78 -7.96 -5.60 3.05
C ALA A 78 -7.48 -5.79 4.50
N ARG A 79 -8.34 -6.26 5.41
CA ARG A 79 -7.94 -6.54 6.79
C ARG A 79 -7.23 -7.88 6.86
N CYS A 80 -6.04 -7.92 7.48
CA CYS A 80 -5.25 -9.16 7.58
C CYS A 80 -6.05 -10.27 8.27
N GLU A 81 -6.84 -9.95 9.27
CA GLU A 81 -7.63 -10.89 10.06
C GLU A 81 -8.68 -11.66 9.25
N THR A 82 -9.11 -11.10 8.11
CA THR A 82 -10.19 -11.69 7.29
C THR A 82 -9.74 -12.08 5.88
N LEU A 83 -8.44 -12.12 5.60
CA LEU A 83 -7.91 -12.47 4.28
C LEU A 83 -8.28 -13.90 3.87
N HIS A 84 -8.21 -14.83 4.81
CA HIS A 84 -8.53 -16.23 4.57
C HIS A 84 -10.04 -16.52 4.47
N GLU A 85 -10.88 -15.65 5.05
CA GLU A 85 -12.33 -15.83 5.08
C GLU A 85 -12.99 -15.41 3.76
N LYS A 86 -12.52 -14.31 3.17
CA LYS A 86 -13.11 -13.72 1.97
C LYS A 86 -12.55 -14.37 0.71
N PRO A 87 -13.40 -15.02 -0.14
CA PRO A 87 -12.93 -15.79 -1.30
C PRO A 87 -11.99 -15.01 -2.22
N THR A 88 -12.31 -13.75 -2.52
CA THR A 88 -11.48 -12.88 -3.36
C THR A 88 -10.08 -12.69 -2.76
N PHE A 89 -9.99 -12.35 -1.47
CA PHE A 89 -8.70 -12.10 -0.83
C PHE A 89 -7.90 -13.38 -0.62
N ARG A 90 -8.56 -14.49 -0.26
CA ARG A 90 -7.91 -15.80 -0.13
C ARG A 90 -7.24 -16.24 -1.43
N LYS A 91 -7.92 -16.08 -2.57
CA LYS A 91 -7.34 -16.37 -3.89
C LYS A 91 -6.11 -15.48 -4.19
N LEU A 92 -6.22 -14.18 -3.93
CA LEU A 92 -5.13 -13.24 -4.18
C LEU A 92 -3.97 -13.39 -3.19
N LEU A 93 -4.24 -13.81 -1.96
CA LEU A 93 -3.20 -14.11 -0.97
C LEU A 93 -2.27 -15.23 -1.47
N ALA A 94 -2.81 -16.20 -2.20
CA ALA A 94 -2.03 -17.29 -2.79
C ALA A 94 -1.22 -16.87 -4.04
N ALA A 95 -1.78 -15.99 -4.91
CA ALA A 95 -1.22 -15.75 -6.25
C ALA A 95 -1.06 -14.28 -6.66
N GLY A 96 -1.48 -13.34 -5.81
CA GLY A 96 -1.50 -11.91 -6.15
C GLY A 96 -0.93 -11.02 -5.04
N ARG A 97 0.18 -11.42 -4.41
CA ARG A 97 0.87 -10.60 -3.42
C ARG A 97 1.75 -9.56 -4.09
N CYS A 98 1.75 -8.36 -3.54
CA CYS A 98 2.57 -7.25 -4.04
C CYS A 98 3.05 -6.36 -2.91
N LEU A 99 4.01 -5.49 -3.22
CA LEU A 99 4.49 -4.43 -2.35
C LEU A 99 4.10 -3.08 -2.94
N ILE A 100 3.76 -2.16 -2.06
CA ILE A 100 3.52 -0.76 -2.42
C ILE A 100 4.62 0.07 -1.77
N PRO A 101 5.60 0.58 -2.55
CA PRO A 101 6.64 1.45 -2.02
C PRO A 101 6.05 2.80 -1.64
N ALA A 102 6.41 3.30 -0.46
CA ALA A 102 5.93 4.56 0.07
C ALA A 102 6.98 5.22 0.96
N SER A 103 6.93 6.55 1.06
CA SER A 103 7.72 7.33 2.03
C SER A 103 7.00 7.49 3.36
N GLY A 104 5.67 7.27 3.38
CA GLY A 104 4.82 7.37 4.56
C GLY A 104 3.35 7.32 4.20
N PHE A 105 2.49 7.48 5.19
CA PHE A 105 1.04 7.51 4.99
C PHE A 105 0.36 8.55 5.86
N TYR A 106 -0.84 8.93 5.47
CA TYR A 106 -1.64 9.89 6.22
C TYR A 106 -2.78 9.20 6.97
N GLU A 107 -3.02 9.68 8.16
CA GLU A 107 -4.21 9.36 8.95
C GLU A 107 -4.78 10.60 9.63
N TRP A 108 -6.05 10.52 9.97
CA TRP A 108 -6.81 11.61 10.55
C TRP A 108 -7.31 11.22 11.93
N LYS A 109 -6.89 12.00 12.92
CA LYS A 109 -7.41 11.91 14.28
C LYS A 109 -8.62 12.83 14.45
N ALA A 110 -9.65 12.35 15.15
CA ALA A 110 -10.73 13.23 15.59
C ALA A 110 -10.13 14.34 16.46
N SER A 111 -10.42 15.58 16.13
CA SER A 111 -10.00 16.72 16.93
C SER A 111 -11.01 16.98 18.05
N ASP A 112 -10.53 17.42 19.21
CA ASP A 112 -11.37 17.94 20.29
C ASP A 112 -11.93 19.35 19.96
N SER A 113 -11.63 19.86 18.75
CA SER A 113 -12.10 21.16 18.28
C SER A 113 -13.63 21.18 18.08
N PRO A 114 -14.33 22.24 18.50
CA PRO A 114 -15.77 22.42 18.27
C PRO A 114 -16.18 22.37 16.79
N THR A 115 -15.22 22.57 15.86
CA THR A 115 -15.47 22.54 14.42
C THR A 115 -15.63 21.14 13.85
N GLY A 116 -15.32 20.09 14.63
CA GLY A 116 -15.33 18.69 14.16
C GLY A 116 -14.28 18.36 13.07
N LYS A 117 -13.40 19.32 12.76
CA LYS A 117 -12.33 19.11 11.79
C LYS A 117 -11.31 18.13 12.35
N LYS A 118 -10.95 17.11 11.56
CA LYS A 118 -9.93 16.14 11.94
C LYS A 118 -8.54 16.68 11.70
N ASP A 119 -7.63 16.41 12.64
CA ASP A 119 -6.22 16.71 12.47
C ASP A 119 -5.56 15.68 11.53
N LYS A 120 -4.83 16.16 10.53
CA LYS A 120 -4.07 15.34 9.59
C LYS A 120 -2.69 15.08 10.12
N TYR A 121 -2.27 13.82 10.11
CA TYR A 121 -0.93 13.40 10.51
C TYR A 121 -0.23 12.69 9.36
N LEU A 122 1.06 12.97 9.19
CA LEU A 122 1.97 12.20 8.35
C LEU A 122 2.72 11.21 9.24
N ILE A 123 2.66 9.93 8.89
CA ILE A 123 3.30 8.83 9.61
C ILE A 123 4.39 8.23 8.73
N ARG A 124 5.61 8.15 9.27
CA ARG A 124 6.80 7.61 8.59
C ARG A 124 7.51 6.60 9.48
N ALA A 125 8.30 5.70 8.90
CA ALA A 125 9.22 4.89 9.70
C ALA A 125 10.40 5.75 10.18
N SER A 126 10.77 5.64 11.46
CA SER A 126 11.86 6.45 12.03
C SER A 126 13.24 6.06 11.49
N ALA A 127 13.40 4.81 11.03
CA ALA A 127 14.68 4.25 10.59
C ALA A 127 14.85 4.20 9.07
N SER A 128 13.85 4.61 8.29
CA SER A 128 13.92 4.51 6.82
C SER A 128 13.00 5.51 6.13
N ASN A 129 13.47 6.11 5.05
CA ASN A 129 12.68 6.98 4.18
C ASN A 129 11.88 6.18 3.13
N LEU A 130 12.08 4.86 3.04
CA LEU A 130 11.31 3.94 2.21
C LEU A 130 10.72 2.84 3.08
N ILE A 131 9.42 2.65 2.97
CA ILE A 131 8.67 1.56 3.56
C ILE A 131 7.91 0.81 2.48
N TYR A 132 7.64 -0.47 2.74
CA TYR A 132 6.85 -1.30 1.86
C TYR A 132 5.55 -1.69 2.55
N PHE A 133 4.41 -1.32 1.97
CA PHE A 133 3.14 -1.89 2.44
C PHE A 133 2.93 -3.25 1.77
N ALA A 134 2.50 -4.23 2.56
CA ALA A 134 1.97 -5.47 2.02
C ALA A 134 0.66 -5.19 1.30
N GLY A 135 0.50 -5.75 0.11
CA GLY A 135 -0.71 -5.59 -0.69
C GLY A 135 -1.10 -6.85 -1.44
N LEU A 136 -2.30 -6.79 -1.99
CA LEU A 136 -2.83 -7.79 -2.91
C LEU A 136 -3.22 -7.12 -4.22
N TYR A 137 -2.98 -7.80 -5.35
CA TYR A 137 -3.37 -7.30 -6.67
C TYR A 137 -4.12 -8.37 -7.47
N GLY A 138 -4.89 -7.91 -8.43
CA GLY A 138 -5.60 -8.79 -9.36
C GLY A 138 -6.22 -8.04 -10.52
N SER A 139 -6.72 -8.78 -11.51
CA SER A 139 -7.44 -8.23 -12.65
C SER A 139 -8.93 -8.11 -12.31
N PHE A 140 -9.49 -6.93 -12.54
CA PHE A 140 -10.89 -6.61 -12.31
C PHE A 140 -11.45 -5.83 -13.50
N SER A 141 -12.66 -6.15 -13.91
CA SER A 141 -13.37 -5.36 -14.93
C SER A 141 -14.11 -4.19 -14.27
N ASP A 142 -14.13 -3.06 -14.95
CA ASP A 142 -14.99 -1.94 -14.59
C ASP A 142 -16.45 -2.21 -14.99
N LYS A 143 -17.35 -1.23 -14.78
CA LYS A 143 -18.77 -1.32 -15.15
C LYS A 143 -19.02 -1.46 -16.67
N ASN A 144 -18.04 -1.14 -17.51
CA ASN A 144 -18.10 -1.27 -18.95
C ASN A 144 -17.42 -2.57 -19.44
N GLY A 145 -16.99 -3.45 -18.52
CA GLY A 145 -16.29 -4.68 -18.84
C GLY A 145 -14.81 -4.52 -19.15
N ILE A 146 -14.24 -3.31 -19.05
CA ILE A 146 -12.83 -3.03 -19.36
C ILE A 146 -11.96 -3.55 -18.22
N PRO A 147 -11.04 -4.51 -18.50
CA PRO A 147 -10.18 -5.06 -17.47
C PRO A 147 -9.09 -4.05 -17.05
N SER A 148 -8.77 -4.04 -15.78
CA SER A 148 -7.64 -3.30 -15.25
C SER A 148 -7.01 -4.04 -14.08
N ILE A 149 -5.67 -3.98 -13.97
CA ILE A 149 -4.99 -4.54 -12.80
C ILE A 149 -5.06 -3.51 -11.67
N ARG A 150 -5.48 -3.99 -10.51
CA ARG A 150 -5.71 -3.15 -9.33
C ARG A 150 -5.07 -3.76 -8.10
N PHE A 151 -4.78 -2.91 -7.11
CA PHE A 151 -4.24 -3.36 -5.83
C PHE A 151 -5.04 -2.81 -4.64
N VAL A 152 -4.88 -3.44 -3.50
CA VAL A 152 -5.33 -2.98 -2.18
C VAL A 152 -4.19 -3.10 -1.19
N ILE A 153 -4.17 -2.23 -0.18
CA ILE A 153 -3.22 -2.27 0.93
C ILE A 153 -3.78 -3.16 2.03
N ILE A 154 -2.95 -4.08 2.55
CA ILE A 154 -3.32 -4.88 3.72
C ILE A 154 -3.15 -4.02 4.96
N THR A 155 -4.13 -4.09 5.87
CA THR A 155 -4.10 -3.38 7.14
C THR A 155 -4.19 -4.34 8.32
N THR A 156 -3.59 -3.96 9.43
CA THR A 156 -3.59 -4.69 10.70
C THR A 156 -4.04 -3.76 11.84
N CYS A 157 -4.16 -4.27 13.06
CA CYS A 157 -4.37 -3.42 14.22
C CYS A 157 -3.21 -2.43 14.40
N ALA A 158 -3.48 -1.29 15.00
CA ALA A 158 -2.46 -0.28 15.28
C ALA A 158 -1.46 -0.77 16.34
N ASN A 159 -0.17 -0.42 16.19
CA ASN A 159 0.79 -0.53 17.29
C ASN A 159 0.51 0.56 18.36
N HIS A 160 1.27 0.54 19.45
CA HIS A 160 1.09 1.49 20.55
C HIS A 160 1.20 2.95 20.12
N GLN A 161 2.14 3.30 19.23
CA GLN A 161 2.30 4.68 18.75
C GLN A 161 1.11 5.12 17.89
N MET A 162 0.72 4.26 16.92
CA MET A 162 -0.36 4.56 15.97
C MET A 162 -1.75 4.57 16.63
N SER A 163 -1.97 3.80 17.69
CA SER A 163 -3.26 3.72 18.41
C SER A 163 -3.76 5.07 18.96
N ARG A 164 -2.85 6.02 19.16
CA ARG A 164 -3.17 7.41 19.56
C ARG A 164 -3.82 8.24 18.45
N ILE A 165 -3.70 7.80 17.21
CA ILE A 165 -4.23 8.48 16.01
C ILE A 165 -5.41 7.69 15.45
N HIS A 166 -5.22 6.39 15.22
CA HIS A 166 -6.21 5.49 14.62
C HIS A 166 -6.01 4.05 15.12
N ASN A 167 -7.08 3.25 15.16
CA ASN A 167 -7.03 1.85 15.62
C ASN A 167 -6.50 0.86 14.56
N ARG A 168 -6.19 1.32 13.36
CA ARG A 168 -5.64 0.51 12.25
C ARG A 168 -4.41 1.18 11.67
N MET A 169 -3.52 0.36 11.08
CA MET A 169 -2.38 0.81 10.31
C MET A 169 -2.15 -0.12 9.10
N PRO A 170 -1.46 0.31 8.04
CA PRO A 170 -1.01 -0.61 7.00
C PRO A 170 -0.03 -1.63 7.58
N VAL A 171 0.01 -2.82 6.99
CA VAL A 171 1.09 -3.78 7.26
C VAL A 171 2.34 -3.23 6.58
N ILE A 172 3.29 -2.79 7.39
CA ILE A 172 4.58 -2.25 6.95
C ILE A 172 5.62 -3.37 7.09
N LEU A 173 6.33 -3.64 6.03
CA LEU A 173 7.39 -4.64 5.96
C LEU A 173 8.76 -3.96 5.89
N ASP A 174 9.73 -4.50 6.61
CA ASP A 174 11.13 -4.21 6.36
C ASP A 174 11.61 -4.88 5.06
N LYS A 175 12.83 -4.64 4.64
CA LYS A 175 13.37 -5.15 3.38
C LYS A 175 13.33 -6.68 3.31
N SER A 176 13.63 -7.37 4.39
CA SER A 176 13.62 -8.85 4.45
C SER A 176 12.20 -9.41 4.36
N GLY A 177 11.28 -8.86 5.14
CA GLY A 177 9.85 -9.21 5.11
C GLY A 177 9.21 -8.88 3.76
N ALA A 178 9.60 -7.77 3.13
CA ALA A 178 9.13 -7.39 1.81
C ALA A 178 9.50 -8.43 0.75
N MET A 179 10.75 -8.87 0.72
CA MET A 179 11.20 -9.90 -0.22
C MET A 179 10.53 -11.25 0.04
N ALA A 180 10.39 -11.63 1.31
CA ALA A 180 9.66 -12.85 1.69
C ALA A 180 8.20 -12.77 1.25
N TRP A 181 7.52 -11.63 1.44
CA TRP A 181 6.11 -11.43 1.09
C TRP A 181 5.81 -11.69 -0.40
N ILE A 182 6.65 -11.21 -1.31
CA ILE A 182 6.44 -11.37 -2.76
C ILE A 182 7.09 -12.63 -3.33
N SER A 183 7.86 -13.38 -2.54
CA SER A 183 8.50 -14.62 -3.02
C SER A 183 7.45 -15.66 -3.42
N PRO A 184 7.50 -16.23 -4.62
CA PRO A 184 6.58 -17.28 -5.05
C PRO A 184 6.64 -18.54 -4.18
N SER A 185 7.80 -18.82 -3.58
CA SER A 185 8.03 -19.99 -2.72
C SER A 185 7.61 -19.77 -1.27
N CYS A 186 7.28 -18.55 -0.88
CA CYS A 186 6.85 -18.23 0.48
C CYS A 186 5.36 -18.52 0.65
N THR A 187 5.02 -19.41 1.58
CA THR A 187 3.68 -19.46 2.14
C THR A 187 3.46 -18.18 2.94
N PRO A 188 2.36 -17.44 2.71
CA PRO A 188 2.09 -16.23 3.49
C PRO A 188 1.97 -16.60 4.96
N GLU A 189 2.97 -16.28 5.74
CA GLU A 189 2.92 -16.47 7.18
C GLU A 189 2.21 -15.29 7.83
N ASP A 190 1.33 -15.57 8.77
CA ASP A 190 0.68 -14.55 9.60
C ASP A 190 1.69 -13.69 10.37
N SER A 191 2.92 -14.22 10.57
CA SER A 191 4.04 -13.50 11.17
C SER A 191 4.44 -12.21 10.45
N LEU A 192 4.20 -12.11 9.12
CA LEU A 192 4.44 -10.89 8.34
C LEU A 192 3.26 -9.90 8.42
N LEU A 193 2.07 -10.36 8.76
CA LEU A 193 0.83 -9.56 8.74
C LEU A 193 0.53 -8.90 10.11
N ARG A 194 1.56 -8.43 10.78
CA ARG A 194 1.50 -7.85 12.13
C ARG A 194 1.73 -6.34 12.15
N PRO A 195 1.39 -5.66 13.25
CA PRO A 195 1.73 -4.26 13.45
C PRO A 195 3.23 -4.02 13.32
N TYR A 196 3.61 -2.89 12.73
CA TYR A 196 5.02 -2.51 12.59
C TYR A 196 5.69 -2.39 13.96
N GLY A 197 6.76 -3.16 14.17
CA GLY A 197 7.44 -3.28 15.45
C GLY A 197 8.51 -2.22 15.72
N SER A 198 8.98 -1.52 14.68
CA SER A 198 9.97 -0.46 14.80
C SER A 198 9.31 0.91 15.04
N GLY A 199 10.12 1.91 15.38
CA GLY A 199 9.63 3.27 15.66
C GLY A 199 8.97 3.96 14.49
N LEU A 200 7.94 4.76 14.80
CA LEU A 200 7.26 5.64 13.87
C LEU A 200 7.47 7.10 14.26
N THR A 201 7.71 7.96 13.26
CA THR A 201 7.61 9.42 13.40
C THR A 201 6.20 9.83 12.99
N ILE A 202 5.53 10.61 13.83
CA ILE A 202 4.13 11.02 13.64
C ILE A 202 4.07 12.54 13.75
N ASP A 203 3.91 13.21 12.61
CA ASP A 203 3.92 14.66 12.49
C ASP A 203 2.53 15.17 12.15
N ARG A 204 2.03 16.16 12.89
CA ARG A 204 0.79 16.86 12.55
C ARG A 204 1.05 17.81 11.37
N VAL A 205 0.29 17.69 10.30
CA VAL A 205 0.50 18.44 9.04
C VAL A 205 -0.73 19.22 8.55
N GLY A 206 -1.79 19.24 9.35
CA GLY A 206 -3.01 19.99 9.02
C GLY A 206 -4.15 19.83 10.02
#